data_4e2984ef3f7bdf1205f28066bc690ee0
#
_entry.id   4e2984ef3f7bdf1205f28066bc690ee0
#
_cell.length_a   1.000
_cell.length_b   1.000
_cell.length_c   1.000
_cell.angle_alpha   90.00
_cell.angle_beta   90.00
_cell.angle_gamma   90.00
#
_symmetry.space_group_name_H-M   'P 1'
#
loop_
_entity.id
_entity.type
_entity.pdbx_description
1 polymer ?
#
loop_
_entity_poly.entity_id
_entity_poly.type
_entity_poly.pdbx_seq_one_letter_code
_entity_poly.pdbx_strand_id
1 'polypeptide(L)'
;MSVVSQPLNIAVLTISDTRTLDTDKSGDYLQDALVTAGHTLKDRALVKDDIYQQRAVVSQWIADSEVHAILITGGTGFTHRDSTPEAISVLFDKEVDGFGELFRHISFQEIGTSTIQSRAIAGFANNTVIFCLPGSTGACKTAWEKIIASQLDADFKPCNFVKHLVQA
;
A
#
# COMPACT_ATOMS: atom_id res chain seq x y z
N MET A 1 1.86 16.40 11.95
CA MET A 1 1.12 15.18 12.36
C MET A 1 1.71 14.70 13.68
N SER A 2 0.87 14.29 14.61
CA SER A 2 1.34 13.62 15.83
C SER A 2 1.88 12.24 15.47
N VAL A 3 2.91 11.79 16.18
CA VAL A 3 3.42 10.43 16.09
C VAL A 3 2.35 9.47 16.63
N VAL A 4 2.13 8.35 15.94
CA VAL A 4 1.13 7.35 16.37
C VAL A 4 1.44 6.78 17.74
N SER A 5 0.40 6.47 18.53
CA SER A 5 0.56 5.88 19.86
C SER A 5 0.96 4.41 19.82
N GLN A 6 0.66 3.72 18.72
CA GLN A 6 0.99 2.31 18.49
C GLN A 6 1.72 2.14 17.15
N PRO A 7 3.07 2.06 17.17
CA PRO A 7 3.85 1.79 15.98
C PRO A 7 3.52 0.44 15.34
N LEU A 8 3.44 0.42 14.01
CA LEU A 8 3.28 -0.79 13.21
C LEU A 8 4.56 -1.06 12.41
N ASN A 9 4.81 -2.33 12.12
CA ASN A 9 5.86 -2.75 11.19
C ASN A 9 5.28 -2.79 9.77
N ILE A 10 5.81 -1.99 8.88
CA ILE A 10 5.28 -1.79 7.54
C ILE A 10 6.36 -2.14 6.51
N ALA A 11 6.00 -2.95 5.51
CA ALA A 11 6.85 -3.23 4.36
C ALA A 11 6.42 -2.40 3.14
N VAL A 12 7.38 -2.02 2.31
CA VAL A 12 7.16 -1.23 1.07
C VAL A 12 7.68 -2.00 -0.13
N LEU A 13 6.81 -2.22 -1.12
CA LEU A 13 7.15 -2.87 -2.38
C LEU A 13 6.92 -1.91 -3.55
N THR A 14 7.93 -1.70 -4.36
CA THR A 14 7.81 -0.98 -5.62
C THR A 14 7.82 -1.96 -6.80
N ILE A 15 6.83 -1.83 -7.67
CA ILE A 15 6.70 -2.61 -8.90
C ILE A 15 7.10 -1.71 -10.06
N SER A 16 8.20 -2.04 -10.74
CA SER A 16 8.69 -1.24 -11.85
C SER A 16 9.66 -2.02 -12.73
N ASP A 17 9.47 -1.94 -14.05
CA ASP A 17 10.39 -2.49 -15.04
C ASP A 17 11.63 -1.61 -15.27
N THR A 18 11.57 -0.33 -14.88
CA THR A 18 12.57 0.67 -15.26
C THR A 18 13.29 1.34 -14.10
N ARG A 19 12.68 1.37 -12.91
CA ARG A 19 13.29 2.00 -11.71
C ARG A 19 14.29 1.08 -11.03
N THR A 20 15.20 1.70 -10.30
CA THR A 20 16.07 1.08 -9.29
C THR A 20 15.73 1.70 -7.92
N LEU A 21 16.28 1.15 -6.85
CA LEU A 21 16.09 1.76 -5.52
C LEU A 21 16.56 3.22 -5.48
N ASP A 22 17.63 3.57 -6.19
CA ASP A 22 18.17 4.94 -6.26
C ASP A 22 17.26 5.92 -7.02
N THR A 23 16.35 5.42 -7.85
CA THR A 23 15.45 6.25 -8.67
C THR A 23 13.98 6.13 -8.26
N ASP A 24 13.70 5.37 -7.22
CA ASP A 24 12.35 5.04 -6.75
C ASP A 24 11.78 6.10 -5.80
N LYS A 25 11.40 7.25 -6.36
CA LYS A 25 10.84 8.37 -5.59
C LYS A 25 9.52 8.02 -4.88
N SER A 26 8.73 7.12 -5.43
CA SER A 26 7.44 6.72 -4.83
C SER A 26 7.64 5.84 -3.61
N GLY A 27 8.55 4.86 -3.69
CA GLY A 27 8.94 4.05 -2.55
C GLY A 27 9.66 4.88 -1.47
N ASP A 28 10.53 5.81 -1.85
CA ASP A 28 11.17 6.75 -0.91
C ASP A 28 10.13 7.56 -0.15
N TYR A 29 9.13 8.11 -0.87
CA TYR A 29 8.05 8.87 -0.24
C TYR A 29 7.29 8.03 0.78
N LEU A 30 6.89 6.79 0.42
CA LEU A 30 6.15 5.92 1.33
C LEU A 30 6.96 5.55 2.57
N GLN A 31 8.24 5.23 2.40
CA GLN A 31 9.17 4.97 3.50
C GLN A 31 9.27 6.17 4.44
N ASP A 32 9.54 7.36 3.90
CA ASP A 32 9.70 8.56 4.70
C ASP A 32 8.41 8.94 5.42
N ALA A 33 7.26 8.77 4.75
CA ALA A 33 5.95 9.08 5.31
C ALA A 33 5.60 8.18 6.50
N LEU A 34 5.82 6.86 6.37
CA LEU A 34 5.52 5.91 7.46
C LEU A 34 6.45 6.12 8.66
N VAL A 35 7.74 6.38 8.42
CA VAL A 35 8.71 6.65 9.50
C VAL A 35 8.39 7.97 10.20
N THR A 36 8.05 9.02 9.45
CA THR A 36 7.62 10.30 10.01
C THR A 36 6.37 10.17 10.86
N ALA A 37 5.44 9.29 10.50
CA ALA A 37 4.25 8.99 11.30
C ALA A 37 4.54 8.17 12.56
N GLY A 38 5.75 7.65 12.72
CA GLY A 38 6.17 6.87 13.90
C GLY A 38 6.07 5.35 13.74
N HIS A 39 5.83 4.87 12.52
CA HIS A 39 5.88 3.44 12.20
C HIS A 39 7.31 2.97 11.92
N THR A 40 7.51 1.66 11.90
CA THR A 40 8.80 1.04 11.59
C THR A 40 8.79 0.50 10.15
N LEU A 41 9.79 0.87 9.35
CA LEU A 41 10.04 0.19 8.09
C LEU A 41 10.59 -1.21 8.38
N LYS A 42 9.79 -2.24 8.13
CA LYS A 42 10.18 -3.63 8.37
C LYS A 42 11.05 -4.17 7.24
N ASP A 43 10.67 -3.89 6.00
CA ASP A 43 11.40 -4.31 4.80
C ASP A 43 11.05 -3.40 3.62
N ARG A 44 11.93 -3.36 2.62
CA ARG A 44 11.71 -2.65 1.37
C ARG A 44 12.27 -3.45 0.21
N ALA A 45 11.46 -3.65 -0.83
CA ALA A 45 11.85 -4.35 -2.05
C ALA A 45 11.40 -3.59 -3.30
N LEU A 46 12.08 -3.85 -4.40
CA LEU A 46 11.70 -3.42 -5.74
C LEU A 46 11.79 -4.64 -6.66
N VAL A 47 10.70 -4.96 -7.33
CA VAL A 47 10.66 -6.06 -8.30
C VAL A 47 10.09 -5.58 -9.63
N LYS A 48 10.34 -6.34 -10.68
CA LYS A 48 9.73 -6.10 -11.99
C LYS A 48 8.24 -6.38 -11.98
N ASP A 49 7.51 -5.85 -12.95
CA ASP A 49 6.10 -6.13 -13.14
C ASP A 49 5.92 -7.57 -13.67
N ASP A 50 6.06 -8.50 -12.76
CA ASP A 50 5.93 -9.95 -12.94
C ASP A 50 5.07 -10.50 -11.80
N ILE A 51 3.98 -11.20 -12.16
CA ILE A 51 2.99 -11.72 -11.21
C ILE A 51 3.65 -12.60 -10.15
N TYR A 52 4.57 -13.45 -10.53
CA TYR A 52 5.16 -14.41 -9.60
C TYR A 52 6.22 -13.80 -8.71
N GLN A 53 7.00 -12.84 -9.19
CA GLN A 53 7.92 -12.07 -8.35
C GLN A 53 7.17 -11.24 -7.30
N GLN A 54 6.08 -10.61 -7.69
CA GLN A 54 5.20 -9.87 -6.76
C GLN A 54 4.63 -10.81 -5.69
N ARG A 55 4.05 -11.93 -6.10
CA ARG A 55 3.48 -12.93 -5.19
C ARG A 55 4.52 -13.52 -4.25
N ALA A 56 5.72 -13.81 -4.72
CA ALA A 56 6.78 -14.37 -3.90
C ALA A 56 7.14 -13.45 -2.73
N VAL A 57 7.40 -12.17 -3.00
CA VAL A 57 7.73 -11.18 -1.96
C VAL A 57 6.56 -10.97 -1.01
N VAL A 58 5.37 -10.73 -1.55
CA VAL A 58 4.19 -10.41 -0.72
C VAL A 58 3.76 -11.61 0.12
N SER A 59 3.80 -12.83 -0.41
CA SER A 59 3.49 -14.05 0.35
C SER A 59 4.46 -14.27 1.50
N GLN A 60 5.74 -13.98 1.29
CA GLN A 60 6.74 -14.06 2.37
C GLN A 60 6.43 -13.08 3.50
N TRP A 61 6.07 -11.84 3.15
CA TRP A 61 5.69 -10.84 4.15
C TRP A 61 4.36 -11.16 4.85
N ILE A 62 3.38 -11.70 4.13
CA ILE A 62 2.11 -12.19 4.74
C ILE A 62 2.37 -13.32 5.75
N ALA A 63 3.34 -14.19 5.48
CA ALA A 63 3.71 -15.29 6.37
C ALA A 63 4.50 -14.82 7.61
N ASP A 64 5.10 -13.63 7.57
CA ASP A 64 5.80 -13.04 8.72
C ASP A 64 4.76 -12.33 9.63
N SER A 65 4.54 -12.92 10.81
CA SER A 65 3.59 -12.37 11.80
C SER A 65 3.96 -10.98 12.35
N GLU A 66 5.18 -10.53 12.12
CA GLU A 66 5.61 -9.19 12.51
C GLU A 66 5.35 -8.11 11.45
N VAL A 67 4.89 -8.48 10.25
CA VAL A 67 4.49 -7.51 9.23
C VAL A 67 3.01 -7.18 9.39
N HIS A 68 2.70 -5.96 9.76
CA HIS A 68 1.33 -5.49 10.02
C HIS A 68 0.67 -4.87 8.79
N ALA A 69 1.44 -4.20 7.94
CA ALA A 69 0.93 -3.60 6.71
C ALA A 69 1.94 -3.71 5.57
N ILE A 70 1.44 -3.76 4.34
CA ILE A 70 2.24 -3.78 3.12
C ILE A 70 1.73 -2.66 2.20
N LEU A 71 2.63 -1.77 1.80
CA LEU A 71 2.36 -0.71 0.83
C LEU A 71 3.02 -1.08 -0.50
N ILE A 72 2.22 -1.29 -1.54
CA ILE A 72 2.69 -1.65 -2.88
C ILE A 72 2.41 -0.47 -3.80
N THR A 73 3.39 -0.02 -4.56
CA THR A 73 3.24 1.05 -5.56
C THR A 73 3.71 0.60 -6.94
N GLY A 74 2.91 0.87 -7.96
CA GLY A 74 3.17 0.53 -9.35
C GLY A 74 2.31 -0.63 -9.88
N GLY A 75 2.29 -0.78 -11.19
CA GLY A 75 1.62 -1.89 -11.89
C GLY A 75 0.09 -1.90 -11.82
N THR A 76 -0.56 -0.75 -11.57
CA THR A 76 -2.03 -0.66 -11.47
C THR A 76 -2.71 -0.09 -12.72
N GLY A 77 -1.97 0.22 -13.77
CA GLY A 77 -2.50 0.73 -15.03
C GLY A 77 -3.11 -0.36 -15.94
N PHE A 78 -3.27 -0.03 -17.22
CA PHE A 78 -3.93 -0.89 -18.20
C PHE A 78 -2.99 -1.40 -19.31
N THR A 79 -1.69 -1.19 -19.19
CA THR A 79 -0.76 -1.80 -20.15
C THR A 79 -0.66 -3.30 -19.93
N HIS A 80 -0.15 -4.03 -20.92
CA HIS A 80 0.06 -5.48 -20.78
C HIS A 80 1.08 -5.85 -19.70
N ARG A 81 1.86 -4.86 -19.23
CA ARG A 81 2.83 -5.06 -18.14
C ARG A 81 2.20 -4.83 -16.77
N ASP A 82 1.14 -4.03 -16.66
CA ASP A 82 0.48 -3.74 -15.39
C ASP A 82 -0.28 -4.98 -14.88
N SER A 83 0.22 -5.58 -13.81
CA SER A 83 -0.32 -6.84 -13.29
C SER A 83 -0.53 -6.86 -11.76
N THR A 84 -0.31 -5.74 -11.08
CA THR A 84 -0.37 -5.72 -9.61
C THR A 84 -1.74 -6.14 -9.04
N PRO A 85 -2.90 -5.66 -9.53
CA PRO A 85 -4.18 -6.13 -9.01
C PRO A 85 -4.38 -7.64 -9.19
N GLU A 86 -4.02 -8.17 -10.35
CA GLU A 86 -4.12 -9.59 -10.67
C GLU A 86 -3.16 -10.46 -9.85
N ALA A 87 -1.97 -9.93 -9.58
CA ALA A 87 -0.98 -10.64 -8.77
C ALA A 87 -1.40 -10.75 -7.30
N ILE A 88 -1.94 -9.66 -6.74
CA ILE A 88 -2.08 -9.50 -5.29
C ILE A 88 -3.49 -9.85 -4.80
N SER A 89 -4.55 -9.57 -5.56
CA SER A 89 -5.93 -9.84 -5.11
C SER A 89 -6.18 -11.30 -4.75
N VAL A 90 -5.52 -12.23 -5.41
CA VAL A 90 -5.64 -13.67 -5.13
C VAL A 90 -5.06 -14.08 -3.78
N LEU A 91 -4.25 -13.21 -3.14
CA LEU A 91 -3.68 -13.44 -1.83
C LEU A 91 -4.57 -12.92 -0.69
N PHE A 92 -5.63 -12.18 -1.00
CA PHE A 92 -6.51 -11.61 0.01
C PHE A 92 -7.43 -12.67 0.61
N ASP A 93 -7.51 -12.70 1.94
CA ASP A 93 -8.55 -13.41 2.68
C ASP A 93 -9.86 -12.60 2.67
N LYS A 94 -9.73 -11.27 2.70
CA LYS A 94 -10.85 -10.32 2.64
C LYS A 94 -10.45 -9.10 1.81
N GLU A 95 -11.31 -8.71 0.89
CA GLU A 95 -11.15 -7.46 0.15
C GLU A 95 -11.60 -6.25 0.98
N VAL A 96 -10.93 -5.12 0.79
CA VAL A 96 -11.29 -3.81 1.33
C VAL A 96 -11.73 -2.92 0.18
N ASP A 97 -12.94 -3.18 -0.36
CA ASP A 97 -13.49 -2.48 -1.52
C ASP A 97 -13.53 -0.96 -1.33
N GLY A 98 -13.88 -0.54 -0.13
CA GLY A 98 -13.97 0.88 0.23
C GLY A 98 -12.68 1.66 0.06
N PHE A 99 -11.52 1.01 0.10
CA PHE A 99 -10.25 1.70 -0.17
C PHE A 99 -10.18 2.22 -1.61
N GLY A 100 -10.39 1.35 -2.59
CA GLY A 100 -10.35 1.72 -4.00
C GLY A 100 -11.44 2.73 -4.37
N GLU A 101 -12.62 2.57 -3.81
CA GLU A 101 -13.74 3.51 -3.99
C GLU A 101 -13.39 4.90 -3.48
N LEU A 102 -12.92 5.00 -2.24
CA LEU A 102 -12.55 6.27 -1.61
C LEU A 102 -11.33 6.90 -2.28
N PHE A 103 -10.30 6.10 -2.61
CA PHE A 103 -9.12 6.58 -3.31
C PHE A 103 -9.50 7.23 -4.65
N ARG A 104 -10.31 6.56 -5.48
CA ARG A 104 -10.76 7.11 -6.77
C ARG A 104 -11.67 8.32 -6.61
N HIS A 105 -12.50 8.36 -5.58
CA HIS A 105 -13.32 9.54 -5.27
C HIS A 105 -12.47 10.78 -4.95
N ILE A 106 -11.46 10.63 -4.09
CA ILE A 106 -10.54 11.72 -3.73
C ILE A 106 -9.68 12.12 -4.94
N SER A 107 -9.13 11.13 -5.63
CA SER A 107 -8.29 11.35 -6.81
C SER A 107 -9.05 12.06 -7.95
N PHE A 108 -10.36 11.83 -8.09
CA PHE A 108 -11.19 12.54 -9.06
C PHE A 108 -11.16 14.06 -8.84
N GLN A 109 -11.10 14.51 -7.60
CA GLN A 109 -11.01 15.94 -7.29
C GLN A 109 -9.68 16.57 -7.71
N GLU A 110 -8.62 15.75 -7.81
CA GLU A 110 -7.28 16.20 -8.17
C GLU A 110 -7.00 16.09 -9.67
N ILE A 111 -7.40 14.97 -10.29
CA ILE A 111 -7.04 14.63 -11.69
C ILE A 111 -8.25 14.35 -12.59
N GLY A 112 -9.47 14.60 -12.11
CA GLY A 112 -10.70 14.40 -12.88
C GLY A 112 -10.89 12.94 -13.32
N THR A 113 -11.39 12.75 -14.54
CA THR A 113 -11.71 11.41 -15.08
C THR A 113 -10.49 10.51 -15.27
N SER A 114 -9.26 11.04 -15.24
CA SER A 114 -8.04 10.21 -15.30
C SER A 114 -7.96 9.20 -14.15
N THR A 115 -8.69 9.43 -13.05
CA THR A 115 -8.76 8.47 -11.93
C THR A 115 -9.29 7.09 -12.32
N ILE A 116 -10.07 6.96 -13.40
CA ILE A 116 -10.54 5.64 -13.89
C ILE A 116 -9.40 4.74 -14.38
N GLN A 117 -8.23 5.32 -14.65
CA GLN A 117 -7.02 4.58 -15.00
C GLN A 117 -6.33 3.93 -13.78
N SER A 118 -6.77 4.26 -12.56
CA SER A 118 -6.21 3.70 -11.34
C SER A 118 -7.00 2.48 -10.88
N ARG A 119 -6.35 1.32 -10.88
CA ARG A 119 -6.91 0.07 -10.34
C ARG A 119 -6.39 -0.18 -8.92
N ALA A 120 -6.37 0.87 -8.09
CA ALA A 120 -6.00 0.76 -6.68
C ALA A 120 -6.95 -0.18 -5.93
N ILE A 121 -6.39 -1.11 -5.17
CA ILE A 121 -7.11 -2.10 -4.36
C ILE A 121 -6.46 -2.23 -2.99
N ALA A 122 -7.21 -2.77 -2.02
CA ALA A 122 -6.66 -3.19 -0.74
C ALA A 122 -7.37 -4.45 -0.23
N GLY A 123 -6.72 -5.16 0.67
CA GLY A 123 -7.25 -6.35 1.30
C GLY A 123 -6.49 -6.75 2.54
N PHE A 124 -7.04 -7.69 3.29
CA PHE A 124 -6.40 -8.35 4.42
C PHE A 124 -5.95 -9.74 4.03
N ALA A 125 -4.78 -10.14 4.50
CA ALA A 125 -4.29 -11.51 4.44
C ALA A 125 -3.48 -11.80 5.72
N ASN A 126 -3.81 -12.87 6.44
CA ASN A 126 -3.13 -13.29 7.67
C ASN A 126 -2.91 -12.14 8.69
N ASN A 127 -3.93 -11.33 8.94
CA ASN A 127 -3.87 -10.14 9.82
C ASN A 127 -2.94 -9.01 9.34
N THR A 128 -2.50 -9.04 8.10
CA THR A 128 -1.75 -7.98 7.44
C THR A 128 -2.68 -7.23 6.49
N VAL A 129 -2.70 -5.90 6.55
CA VAL A 129 -3.41 -5.10 5.54
C VAL A 129 -2.47 -4.76 4.39
N ILE A 130 -2.96 -4.89 3.16
CA ILE A 130 -2.19 -4.69 1.93
C ILE A 130 -2.88 -3.62 1.10
N PHE A 131 -2.13 -2.59 0.71
CA PHE A 131 -2.61 -1.52 -0.17
C PHE A 131 -1.82 -1.54 -1.48
N CYS A 132 -2.51 -1.61 -2.61
CA CYS A 132 -1.91 -1.49 -3.94
C CYS A 132 -2.25 -0.10 -4.51
N LEU A 133 -1.21 0.68 -4.78
CA LEU A 133 -1.28 2.08 -5.15
C LEU A 133 -0.74 2.30 -6.58
N PRO A 134 -1.20 3.32 -7.29
CA PRO A 134 -0.57 3.73 -8.55
C PRO A 134 0.90 4.10 -8.36
N GLY A 135 1.69 3.97 -9.44
CA GLY A 135 3.14 4.15 -9.40
C GLY A 135 3.64 5.60 -9.26
N SER A 136 2.76 6.61 -9.34
CA SER A 136 3.18 8.00 -9.22
C SER A 136 3.34 8.43 -7.76
N THR A 137 4.33 9.26 -7.48
CA THR A 137 4.54 9.83 -6.14
C THR A 137 3.34 10.63 -5.66
N GLY A 138 2.66 11.36 -6.56
CA GLY A 138 1.43 12.08 -6.22
C GLY A 138 0.31 11.17 -5.75
N ALA A 139 0.10 10.03 -6.41
CA ALA A 139 -0.90 9.05 -5.99
C ALA A 139 -0.55 8.40 -4.64
N CYS A 140 0.72 8.09 -4.41
CA CYS A 140 1.18 7.59 -3.12
C CYS A 140 0.93 8.62 -2.00
N LYS A 141 1.19 9.90 -2.27
CA LYS A 141 0.92 11.01 -1.35
C LYS A 141 -0.57 11.11 -1.02
N THR A 142 -1.43 11.13 -2.03
CA THR A 142 -2.88 11.18 -1.84
C THR A 142 -3.37 9.99 -1.03
N ALA A 143 -2.96 8.77 -1.36
CA ALA A 143 -3.34 7.57 -0.64
C ALA A 143 -2.90 7.61 0.82
N TRP A 144 -1.64 7.96 1.08
CA TRP A 144 -1.11 8.02 2.44
C TRP A 144 -1.80 9.11 3.28
N GLU A 145 -1.75 10.36 2.82
CA GLU A 145 -2.21 11.51 3.61
C GLU A 145 -3.72 11.55 3.82
N LYS A 146 -4.50 11.06 2.84
CA LYS A 146 -5.96 11.17 2.88
C LYS A 146 -6.67 9.92 3.41
N ILE A 147 -6.00 8.77 3.39
CA ILE A 147 -6.64 7.48 3.74
C ILE A 147 -5.77 6.67 4.70
N ILE A 148 -4.56 6.26 4.26
CA ILE A 148 -3.82 5.20 4.93
C ILE A 148 -3.33 5.63 6.31
N ALA A 149 -2.78 6.82 6.44
CA ALA A 149 -2.23 7.31 7.71
C ALA A 149 -3.26 7.25 8.84
N SER A 150 -4.50 7.66 8.59
CA SER A 150 -5.58 7.59 9.58
C SER A 150 -6.01 6.16 9.90
N GLN A 151 -5.99 5.26 8.91
CA GLN A 151 -6.37 3.87 9.10
C GLN A 151 -5.30 3.03 9.82
N LEU A 152 -4.06 3.49 9.82
CA LEU A 152 -2.94 2.89 10.57
C LEU A 152 -2.64 3.61 11.89
N ASP A 153 -3.48 4.54 12.32
CA ASP A 153 -3.41 5.22 13.61
C ASP A 153 -4.46 4.65 14.58
N ALA A 154 -3.99 4.07 15.70
CA ALA A 154 -4.85 3.46 16.71
C ALA A 154 -5.81 4.47 17.37
N ASP A 155 -5.45 5.75 17.39
CA ASP A 155 -6.23 6.81 18.02
C ASP A 155 -7.29 7.42 17.09
N PHE A 156 -7.25 7.10 15.80
CA PHE A 156 -8.22 7.59 14.82
C PHE A 156 -9.62 7.02 15.07
N LYS A 157 -10.62 7.89 15.10
CA LYS A 157 -12.03 7.55 15.34
C LYS A 157 -12.89 7.88 14.12
N PRO A 158 -14.02 7.16 13.91
CA PRO A 158 -14.64 6.16 14.80
C PRO A 158 -13.99 4.77 14.71
N CYS A 159 -13.25 4.43 13.63
CA CYS A 159 -12.62 3.13 13.46
C CYS A 159 -11.34 3.24 12.62
N ASN A 160 -10.44 2.29 12.82
CA ASN A 160 -9.19 2.14 12.12
C ASN A 160 -8.84 0.64 12.01
N PHE A 161 -7.79 0.30 11.25
CA PHE A 161 -7.40 -1.09 11.05
C PHE A 161 -6.52 -1.68 12.16
N VAL A 162 -5.91 -0.86 13.01
CA VAL A 162 -4.84 -1.28 13.93
C VAL A 162 -5.25 -2.48 14.80
N LYS A 163 -6.47 -2.46 15.36
CA LYS A 163 -6.99 -3.57 16.17
C LYS A 163 -7.11 -4.92 15.46
N HIS A 164 -7.08 -4.91 14.13
CA HIS A 164 -7.13 -6.13 13.31
C HIS A 164 -5.73 -6.63 12.93
N LEU A 165 -4.70 -5.82 13.16
CA LEU A 165 -3.31 -6.07 12.73
C LEU A 165 -2.45 -6.53 13.91
N VAL A 166 -2.71 -6.01 15.08
CA VAL A 166 -1.96 -6.32 16.30
C VAL A 166 -2.81 -7.23 17.16
N GLN A 167 -2.40 -8.49 17.27
CA GLN A 167 -3.02 -9.42 18.23
C GLN A 167 -2.57 -9.04 19.65
N ALA A 168 -3.56 -8.93 20.55
CA ALA A 168 -3.31 -8.71 21.97
C ALA A 168 -2.66 -9.95 22.64
#